data_fc0ff1fb35d1beafc3fd3e756555954d
#
_entry.id   fc0ff1fb35d1beafc3fd3e756555954d
#
_cell.length_a   1.000
_cell.length_b   1.000
_cell.length_c   1.000
_cell.angle_alpha   90.00
_cell.angle_beta   90.00
_cell.angle_gamma   90.00
#
_symmetry.space_group_name_H-M   'P 1'
#
loop_
_entity.id
_entity.type
_entity.pdbx_description
1 polymer ?
#
loop_
_entity_poly.entity_id
_entity_poly.type
_entity_poly.pdbx_seq_one_letter_code
_entity_poly.pdbx_strand_id
1 'polypeptide(L)'
;GLTQMIVSDPLSIRYLTGVWVDPYERLYALYLRTDGKHRFFLNNLFVVPDIDIPKTWFSDTDDGVAVIAGLVDGNVDMGIDKNWPARFLLALMEHHPNVRYVNASSCIDGERAIKDEYERQKMREASLLNDVCIEKAAAHIKAGMTELECADYIRSLYKEAGCIESFSTIVSFGANAADPHHEPDDTVLKPGDGIVIDMGCEKEGYCSDMTRTFFCETADPDYAAIHDLVRSANEKAESLIRPGVRFCDLDKAARDVISEAGYGEYFTHRLGHSIGMQAHEAGDVSQGNPAEVQ
;
A
#
# COMPACT_ATOMS: atom_id res chain seq x y z
N GLY A 1 -21.22 15.58 14.60
CA GLY A 1 -20.14 14.67 14.17
C GLY A 1 -20.67 13.28 13.96
N LEU A 2 -19.95 12.42 13.27
CA LEU A 2 -20.29 11.02 13.04
C LEU A 2 -20.23 10.24 14.37
N THR A 3 -21.25 9.46 14.68
CA THR A 3 -21.36 8.72 15.96
C THR A 3 -21.27 7.21 15.78
N GLN A 4 -21.29 6.73 14.53
CA GLN A 4 -21.17 5.32 14.19
C GLN A 4 -20.50 5.14 12.83
N MET A 5 -19.80 4.01 12.65
CA MET A 5 -19.26 3.60 11.35
C MET A 5 -19.14 2.09 11.25
N ILE A 6 -19.14 1.60 10.02
CA ILE A 6 -18.79 0.22 9.66
C ILE A 6 -17.40 0.26 9.01
N VAL A 7 -16.49 -0.54 9.57
CA VAL A 7 -15.17 -0.83 9.02
C VAL A 7 -15.19 -2.23 8.45
N SER A 8 -14.82 -2.39 7.21
CA SER A 8 -14.84 -3.68 6.49
C SER A 8 -13.48 -4.05 5.88
N ASP A 9 -12.59 -3.08 5.73
CA ASP A 9 -11.22 -3.34 5.26
C ASP A 9 -10.46 -4.23 6.26
N PRO A 10 -10.02 -5.44 5.85
CA PRO A 10 -9.37 -6.38 6.76
C PRO A 10 -8.12 -5.82 7.44
N LEU A 11 -7.33 -4.99 6.75
CA LEU A 11 -6.15 -4.36 7.35
C LEU A 11 -6.50 -3.29 8.36
N SER A 12 -7.54 -2.49 8.11
CA SER A 12 -8.05 -1.52 9.08
C SER A 12 -8.62 -2.22 10.31
N ILE A 13 -9.32 -3.36 10.14
CA ILE A 13 -9.79 -4.18 11.27
C ILE A 13 -8.60 -4.77 12.03
N ARG A 14 -7.57 -5.30 11.33
CA ARG A 14 -6.34 -5.78 11.96
C ARG A 14 -5.64 -4.69 12.77
N TYR A 15 -5.52 -3.49 12.21
CA TYR A 15 -4.93 -2.34 12.91
C TYR A 15 -5.65 -2.04 14.22
N LEU A 16 -7.00 -2.01 14.19
CA LEU A 16 -7.82 -1.66 15.34
C LEU A 16 -7.93 -2.77 16.39
N THR A 17 -7.79 -4.05 16.01
CA THR A 17 -8.16 -5.20 16.85
C THR A 17 -7.07 -6.26 16.99
N GLY A 18 -6.07 -6.23 16.14
CA GLY A 18 -5.09 -7.32 15.98
C GLY A 18 -5.65 -8.55 15.24
N VAL A 19 -6.92 -8.57 14.88
CA VAL A 19 -7.57 -9.73 14.21
C VAL A 19 -7.35 -9.64 12.71
N TRP A 20 -6.75 -10.68 12.14
CA TRP A 20 -6.62 -10.83 10.70
C TRP A 20 -7.51 -11.95 10.19
N VAL A 21 -8.37 -11.65 9.23
CA VAL A 21 -9.17 -12.59 8.46
C VAL A 21 -9.12 -12.18 7.01
N ASP A 22 -8.89 -13.12 6.09
CA ASP A 22 -9.22 -12.95 4.68
C ASP A 22 -10.68 -13.35 4.48
N PRO A 23 -11.61 -12.41 4.28
CA PRO A 23 -13.02 -12.71 4.19
C PRO A 23 -13.44 -13.25 2.82
N TYR A 24 -12.55 -13.23 1.83
CA TYR A 24 -12.90 -13.51 0.43
C TYR A 24 -14.13 -12.69 0.00
N GLU A 25 -15.20 -13.36 -0.44
CA GLU A 25 -16.46 -12.72 -0.84
C GLU A 25 -17.44 -12.50 0.32
N ARG A 26 -17.11 -12.97 1.55
CA ARG A 26 -18.04 -12.95 2.69
C ARG A 26 -18.07 -11.60 3.38
N LEU A 27 -19.22 -11.32 4.00
CA LEU A 27 -19.36 -10.15 4.83
C LEU A 27 -18.50 -10.29 6.09
N TYR A 28 -17.66 -9.28 6.30
CA TYR A 28 -16.76 -9.13 7.44
C TYR A 28 -16.80 -7.65 7.83
N ALA A 29 -17.16 -7.33 9.06
CA ALA A 29 -17.33 -5.95 9.45
C ALA A 29 -17.14 -5.73 10.95
N LEU A 30 -16.50 -4.62 11.29
CA LEU A 30 -16.43 -4.08 12.65
C LEU A 30 -17.30 -2.83 12.72
N TYR A 31 -18.33 -2.87 13.54
CA TYR A 31 -19.17 -1.72 13.84
C TYR A 31 -18.60 -0.95 15.03
N LEU A 32 -18.26 0.31 14.79
CA LEU A 32 -17.72 1.22 15.78
C LEU A 32 -18.76 2.27 16.16
N ARG A 33 -18.81 2.62 17.44
CA ARG A 33 -19.67 3.67 18.00
C ARG A 33 -18.90 4.54 18.99
N THR A 34 -19.26 5.81 19.04
CA THR A 34 -18.67 6.76 20.02
C THR A 34 -19.09 6.51 21.46
N ASP A 35 -20.16 5.72 21.69
CA ASP A 35 -20.59 5.32 23.03
C ASP A 35 -19.93 4.02 23.55
N GLY A 36 -18.94 3.49 22.78
CA GLY A 36 -18.18 2.28 23.13
C GLY A 36 -18.92 0.96 22.87
N LYS A 37 -20.14 0.97 22.35
CA LYS A 37 -20.90 -0.25 22.04
C LYS A 37 -20.50 -0.82 20.68
N HIS A 38 -19.22 -1.18 20.57
CA HIS A 38 -18.70 -1.81 19.35
C HIS A 38 -19.27 -3.21 19.16
N ARG A 39 -19.23 -3.71 17.89
CA ARG A 39 -19.66 -5.06 17.56
C ARG A 39 -18.93 -5.61 16.37
N PHE A 40 -18.53 -6.88 16.46
CA PHE A 40 -17.89 -7.58 15.37
C PHE A 40 -18.90 -8.51 14.68
N PHE A 41 -19.05 -8.37 13.37
CA PHE A 41 -19.90 -9.18 12.51
C PHE A 41 -19.06 -10.19 11.75
N LEU A 42 -19.30 -11.46 12.00
CA LEU A 42 -18.41 -12.56 11.59
C LEU A 42 -19.20 -13.71 10.96
N ASN A 43 -18.70 -14.23 9.85
CA ASN A 43 -19.19 -15.49 9.33
C ASN A 43 -18.72 -16.67 10.22
N ASN A 44 -19.55 -17.68 10.40
CA ASN A 44 -19.25 -18.88 11.21
C ASN A 44 -18.02 -19.66 10.71
N LEU A 45 -17.57 -19.43 9.49
CA LEU A 45 -16.37 -20.04 8.93
C LEU A 45 -15.05 -19.35 9.36
N PHE A 46 -15.16 -18.16 9.94
CA PHE A 46 -13.98 -17.42 10.36
C PHE A 46 -13.46 -17.91 11.71
N VAL A 47 -12.14 -17.98 11.82
CA VAL A 47 -11.46 -18.30 13.08
C VAL A 47 -10.84 -17.01 13.60
N VAL A 48 -11.31 -16.53 14.72
CA VAL A 48 -10.83 -15.29 15.35
C VAL A 48 -10.46 -15.54 16.80
N PRO A 49 -9.43 -14.86 17.33
CA PRO A 49 -9.07 -14.96 18.74
C PRO A 49 -10.18 -14.43 19.65
N ASP A 50 -10.10 -14.76 20.92
CA ASP A 50 -10.97 -14.13 21.91
C ASP A 50 -10.49 -12.72 22.18
N ILE A 51 -11.33 -11.74 21.85
CA ILE A 51 -11.10 -10.31 22.07
C ILE A 51 -12.32 -9.71 22.78
N ASP A 52 -12.11 -8.66 23.53
CA ASP A 52 -13.16 -7.97 24.31
C ASP A 52 -14.01 -7.04 23.41
N ILE A 53 -14.53 -7.59 22.32
CA ILE A 53 -15.53 -6.97 21.44
C ILE A 53 -16.65 -7.97 21.26
N PRO A 54 -17.91 -7.61 21.58
CA PRO A 54 -19.07 -8.49 21.36
C PRO A 54 -19.16 -8.92 19.90
N LYS A 55 -19.29 -10.22 19.67
CA LYS A 55 -19.34 -10.84 18.34
C LYS A 55 -20.77 -11.21 17.96
N THR A 56 -21.14 -10.98 16.72
CA THR A 56 -22.39 -11.48 16.12
C THR A 56 -22.03 -12.38 14.96
N TRP A 57 -22.44 -13.65 15.05
CA TRP A 57 -22.12 -14.68 14.09
C TRP A 57 -23.30 -14.95 13.18
N PHE A 58 -23.04 -15.28 11.93
CA PHE A 58 -24.01 -15.70 10.91
C PHE A 58 -23.37 -16.73 9.98
N SER A 59 -24.20 -17.51 9.30
CA SER A 59 -23.78 -18.51 8.32
C SER A 59 -23.91 -17.99 6.89
N ASP A 60 -23.42 -18.75 5.92
CA ASP A 60 -23.59 -18.45 4.49
C ASP A 60 -25.07 -18.51 4.03
N THR A 61 -25.96 -19.07 4.85
CA THR A 61 -27.40 -19.14 4.56
C THR A 61 -28.21 -18.01 5.21
N ASP A 62 -27.58 -17.20 6.06
CA ASP A 62 -28.21 -16.06 6.71
C ASP A 62 -28.05 -14.79 5.85
N ASP A 63 -28.99 -13.88 5.96
CA ASP A 63 -28.80 -12.52 5.43
C ASP A 63 -27.96 -11.70 6.42
N GLY A 64 -26.64 -11.71 6.24
CA GLY A 64 -25.71 -10.99 7.11
C GLY A 64 -25.93 -9.48 7.11
N VAL A 65 -26.45 -8.90 6.02
CA VAL A 65 -26.76 -7.46 5.97
C VAL A 65 -28.00 -7.14 6.79
N ALA A 66 -29.03 -7.98 6.74
CA ALA A 66 -30.20 -7.82 7.61
C ALA A 66 -29.83 -7.93 9.10
N VAL A 67 -28.85 -8.82 9.44
CA VAL A 67 -28.31 -8.92 10.81
C VAL A 67 -27.64 -7.61 11.23
N ILE A 68 -26.80 -7.01 10.37
CA ILE A 68 -26.19 -5.69 10.64
C ILE A 68 -27.29 -4.64 10.79
N ALA A 69 -28.22 -4.56 9.84
CA ALA A 69 -29.28 -3.56 9.83
C ALA A 69 -30.13 -3.58 11.13
N GLY A 70 -30.36 -4.76 11.71
CA GLY A 70 -31.07 -4.90 12.97
C GLY A 70 -30.29 -4.38 14.21
N LEU A 71 -29.01 -4.09 14.09
CA LEU A 71 -28.14 -3.72 15.22
C LEU A 71 -27.54 -2.32 15.11
N VAL A 72 -27.50 -1.73 13.92
CA VAL A 72 -27.01 -0.35 13.71
C VAL A 72 -28.12 0.66 13.99
N ASP A 73 -27.73 1.90 14.29
CA ASP A 73 -28.70 2.98 14.52
C ASP A 73 -29.18 3.55 13.18
N GLY A 74 -30.43 3.26 12.82
CA GLY A 74 -31.05 3.74 11.59
C GLY A 74 -31.52 5.21 11.62
N ASN A 75 -31.19 5.99 12.66
CA ASN A 75 -31.67 7.37 12.82
C ASN A 75 -30.55 8.42 12.71
N VAL A 76 -29.28 8.00 12.59
CA VAL A 76 -28.12 8.88 12.50
C VAL A 76 -27.25 8.52 11.30
N ASP A 77 -26.42 9.45 10.86
CA ASP A 77 -25.48 9.23 9.75
C ASP A 77 -24.60 7.99 10.00
N MET A 78 -24.37 7.22 8.95
CA MET A 78 -23.53 6.02 8.97
C MET A 78 -22.21 6.27 8.22
N GLY A 79 -21.09 6.14 8.92
CA GLY A 79 -19.78 6.06 8.30
C GLY A 79 -19.55 4.69 7.66
N ILE A 80 -18.98 4.70 6.46
CA ILE A 80 -18.60 3.47 5.72
C ILE A 80 -17.16 3.64 5.28
N ASP A 81 -16.38 2.59 5.34
CA ASP A 81 -15.04 2.62 4.76
C ASP A 81 -15.06 2.49 3.22
N LYS A 82 -13.97 2.90 2.58
CA LYS A 82 -13.85 2.97 1.12
C LYS A 82 -13.85 1.60 0.41
N ASN A 83 -13.60 0.52 1.15
CA ASN A 83 -13.37 -0.81 0.58
C ASN A 83 -14.56 -1.77 0.75
N TRP A 84 -15.67 -1.31 1.35
CA TRP A 84 -16.81 -2.21 1.53
C TRP A 84 -17.45 -2.56 0.18
N PRO A 85 -17.61 -3.86 -0.17
CA PRO A 85 -18.24 -4.25 -1.43
C PRO A 85 -19.61 -3.61 -1.58
N ALA A 86 -19.85 -2.95 -2.72
CA ALA A 86 -21.07 -2.16 -2.98
C ALA A 86 -22.36 -2.96 -2.75
N ARG A 87 -22.36 -4.28 -3.00
CA ARG A 87 -23.55 -5.13 -2.75
C ARG A 87 -24.03 -5.09 -1.30
N PHE A 88 -23.10 -5.04 -0.33
CA PHE A 88 -23.46 -4.98 1.09
C PHE A 88 -23.94 -3.58 1.48
N LEU A 89 -23.29 -2.55 0.97
CA LEU A 89 -23.70 -1.16 1.20
C LEU A 89 -25.10 -0.91 0.63
N LEU A 90 -25.36 -1.29 -0.61
CA LEU A 90 -26.65 -1.09 -1.26
C LEU A 90 -27.78 -1.82 -0.51
N ALA A 91 -27.55 -3.07 -0.10
CA ALA A 91 -28.51 -3.80 0.71
C ALA A 91 -28.76 -3.12 2.08
N LEU A 92 -27.71 -2.61 2.75
CA LEU A 92 -27.89 -1.85 4.01
C LEU A 92 -28.71 -0.56 3.79
N MET A 93 -28.48 0.14 2.67
CA MET A 93 -29.23 1.33 2.30
C MET A 93 -30.73 1.02 2.07
N GLU A 94 -31.07 -0.15 1.56
CA GLU A 94 -32.47 -0.58 1.42
C GLU A 94 -33.13 -0.78 2.78
N HIS A 95 -32.41 -1.30 3.78
CA HIS A 95 -32.92 -1.42 5.15
C HIS A 95 -33.10 -0.07 5.86
N HIS A 96 -32.23 0.88 5.58
CA HIS A 96 -32.21 2.22 6.21
C HIS A 96 -32.22 3.35 5.18
N PRO A 97 -33.31 3.52 4.38
CA PRO A 97 -33.29 4.45 3.24
C PRO A 97 -33.24 5.93 3.62
N ASN A 98 -33.45 6.28 4.88
CA ASN A 98 -33.40 7.67 5.36
C ASN A 98 -32.05 8.02 6.02
N VAL A 99 -31.15 7.06 6.15
CA VAL A 99 -29.79 7.28 6.70
C VAL A 99 -28.90 7.87 5.62
N ARG A 100 -28.15 8.91 5.96
CA ARG A 100 -27.10 9.41 5.09
C ARG A 100 -25.82 8.59 5.34
N TYR A 101 -25.31 7.98 4.26
CA TYR A 101 -24.06 7.23 4.28
C TYR A 101 -22.91 8.13 3.82
N VAL A 102 -21.81 8.11 4.55
CA VAL A 102 -20.64 8.95 4.29
C VAL A 102 -19.35 8.11 4.29
N ASN A 103 -18.41 8.43 3.41
CA ASN A 103 -17.08 7.82 3.49
C ASN A 103 -16.37 8.32 4.75
N ALA A 104 -16.08 7.40 5.67
CA ALA A 104 -15.43 7.66 6.94
C ALA A 104 -14.01 7.08 7.03
N SER A 105 -13.44 6.62 5.92
CA SER A 105 -12.10 6.01 5.89
C SER A 105 -11.02 6.89 6.47
N SER A 106 -11.15 8.22 6.29
CA SER A 106 -10.18 9.20 6.83
C SER A 106 -10.02 9.13 8.36
N CYS A 107 -11.02 8.59 9.09
CA CYS A 107 -10.91 8.38 10.54
C CYS A 107 -9.84 7.35 10.89
N ILE A 108 -9.68 6.31 10.08
CA ILE A 108 -8.72 5.23 10.30
C ILE A 108 -7.43 5.48 9.51
N ASP A 109 -7.56 5.93 8.27
CA ASP A 109 -6.41 6.29 7.43
C ASP A 109 -5.54 7.34 8.12
N GLY A 110 -6.15 8.31 8.83
CA GLY A 110 -5.44 9.33 9.60
C GLY A 110 -4.65 8.75 10.78
N GLU A 111 -5.23 7.80 11.51
CA GLU A 111 -4.53 7.11 12.59
C GLU A 111 -3.37 6.26 12.05
N ARG A 112 -3.59 5.52 10.97
CA ARG A 112 -2.56 4.69 10.30
C ARG A 112 -1.45 5.53 9.65
N ALA A 113 -1.74 6.77 9.27
CA ALA A 113 -0.74 7.65 8.63
C ALA A 113 0.40 8.01 9.59
N ILE A 114 0.11 8.17 10.89
CA ILE A 114 1.08 8.55 11.91
C ILE A 114 1.55 7.29 12.64
N LYS A 115 2.69 6.75 12.21
CA LYS A 115 3.25 5.51 12.76
C LYS A 115 3.80 5.73 14.17
N ASP A 116 3.41 4.88 15.10
CA ASP A 116 4.01 4.84 16.42
C ASP A 116 5.43 4.24 16.41
N GLU A 117 6.08 4.11 17.57
CA GLU A 117 7.46 3.60 17.62
C GLU A 117 7.54 2.12 17.25
N TYR A 118 6.53 1.32 17.61
CA TYR A 118 6.48 -0.10 17.26
C TYR A 118 6.36 -0.27 15.74
N GLU A 119 5.44 0.46 15.11
CA GLU A 119 5.22 0.45 13.66
C GLU A 119 6.47 0.91 12.90
N ARG A 120 7.08 2.02 13.33
CA ARG A 120 8.34 2.50 12.73
C ARG A 120 9.47 1.48 12.82
N GLN A 121 9.56 0.77 13.96
CA GLN A 121 10.56 -0.28 14.12
C GLN A 121 10.32 -1.44 13.14
N LYS A 122 9.04 -1.88 12.96
CA LYS A 122 8.69 -2.95 12.00
C LYS A 122 8.98 -2.55 10.56
N MET A 123 8.66 -1.32 10.20
CA MET A 123 8.99 -0.79 8.86
C MET A 123 10.51 -0.72 8.61
N ARG A 124 11.30 -0.30 9.62
CA ARG A 124 12.78 -0.34 9.51
C ARG A 124 13.31 -1.76 9.33
N GLU A 125 12.77 -2.72 10.07
CA GLU A 125 13.17 -4.14 9.93
C GLU A 125 12.85 -4.69 8.54
N ALA A 126 11.67 -4.37 7.98
CA ALA A 126 11.31 -4.73 6.61
C ALA A 126 12.22 -4.05 5.58
N SER A 127 12.53 -2.76 5.76
CA SER A 127 13.41 -2.00 4.88
C SER A 127 14.85 -2.53 4.89
N LEU A 128 15.42 -2.80 6.07
CA LEU A 128 16.77 -3.39 6.21
C LEU A 128 16.85 -4.78 5.58
N LEU A 129 15.80 -5.58 5.67
CA LEU A 129 15.75 -6.86 4.98
C LEU A 129 15.74 -6.69 3.47
N ASN A 130 14.99 -5.69 2.99
CA ASN A 130 14.94 -5.35 1.57
C ASN A 130 16.31 -4.90 1.04
N ASP A 131 17.07 -4.12 1.83
CA ASP A 131 18.46 -3.75 1.49
C ASP A 131 19.34 -4.99 1.27
N VAL A 132 19.26 -5.97 2.16
CA VAL A 132 20.01 -7.23 2.01
C VAL A 132 19.58 -8.02 0.77
N CYS A 133 18.29 -8.03 0.45
CA CYS A 133 17.77 -8.74 -0.71
C CYS A 133 18.19 -8.07 -2.03
N ILE A 134 18.15 -6.74 -2.12
CA ILE A 134 18.56 -6.03 -3.35
C ILE A 134 20.06 -6.17 -3.59
N GLU A 135 20.91 -6.16 -2.55
CA GLU A 135 22.35 -6.42 -2.69
C GLU A 135 22.63 -7.81 -3.26
N LYS A 136 21.92 -8.83 -2.75
CA LYS A 136 22.04 -10.20 -3.27
C LYS A 136 21.52 -10.32 -4.69
N ALA A 137 20.41 -9.67 -5.02
CA ALA A 137 19.86 -9.63 -6.37
C ALA A 137 20.82 -9.00 -7.35
N ALA A 138 21.37 -7.84 -7.02
CA ALA A 138 22.36 -7.14 -7.84
C ALA A 138 23.64 -7.98 -8.09
N ALA A 139 24.06 -8.76 -7.09
CA ALA A 139 25.23 -9.65 -7.23
C ALA A 139 24.93 -10.91 -8.05
N HIS A 140 23.66 -11.33 -8.15
CA HIS A 140 23.24 -12.54 -8.86
C HIS A 140 22.94 -12.30 -10.33
N ILE A 141 22.31 -11.16 -10.65
CA ILE A 141 21.82 -10.80 -11.99
C ILE A 141 23.00 -10.59 -12.94
N LYS A 142 22.91 -11.21 -14.12
CA LYS A 142 23.96 -11.15 -15.16
C LYS A 142 23.36 -11.31 -16.55
N ALA A 143 24.10 -10.87 -17.56
CA ALA A 143 23.74 -11.03 -18.97
C ALA A 143 23.32 -12.49 -19.29
N GLY A 144 22.26 -12.64 -20.06
CA GLY A 144 21.67 -13.92 -20.45
C GLY A 144 20.53 -14.42 -19.52
N MET A 145 20.29 -13.81 -18.35
CA MET A 145 19.14 -14.11 -17.52
C MET A 145 17.89 -13.39 -18.02
N THR A 146 16.72 -13.96 -17.75
CA THR A 146 15.42 -13.30 -18.04
C THR A 146 14.95 -12.48 -16.85
N GLU A 147 14.01 -11.55 -17.10
CA GLU A 147 13.35 -10.78 -16.03
C GLU A 147 12.63 -11.70 -15.04
N LEU A 148 11.93 -12.74 -15.55
CA LEU A 148 11.26 -13.76 -14.73
C LEU A 148 12.24 -14.51 -13.82
N GLU A 149 13.39 -14.96 -14.33
CA GLU A 149 14.41 -15.64 -13.52
C GLU A 149 14.92 -14.74 -12.40
N CYS A 150 15.10 -13.44 -12.68
CA CYS A 150 15.54 -12.47 -11.68
C CYS A 150 14.46 -12.19 -10.63
N ALA A 151 13.19 -12.03 -11.04
CA ALA A 151 12.06 -11.85 -10.12
C ALA A 151 11.86 -13.08 -9.23
N ASP A 152 11.95 -14.30 -9.80
CA ASP A 152 11.86 -15.55 -9.04
C ASP A 152 13.00 -15.69 -8.02
N TYR A 153 14.20 -15.25 -8.38
CA TYR A 153 15.32 -15.24 -7.44
C TYR A 153 15.04 -14.29 -6.27
N ILE A 154 14.57 -13.07 -6.51
CA ILE A 154 14.21 -12.10 -5.47
C ILE A 154 13.13 -12.70 -4.56
N ARG A 155 12.09 -13.28 -5.13
CA ARG A 155 11.00 -13.95 -4.40
C ARG A 155 11.54 -15.08 -3.51
N SER A 156 12.54 -15.83 -3.98
CA SER A 156 13.18 -16.87 -3.19
C SER A 156 13.92 -16.30 -1.98
N LEU A 157 14.57 -15.14 -2.09
CA LEU A 157 15.25 -14.45 -0.99
C LEU A 157 14.26 -14.04 0.11
N TYR A 158 13.09 -13.51 -0.24
CA TYR A 158 12.04 -13.18 0.73
C TYR A 158 11.51 -14.42 1.44
N LYS A 159 11.27 -15.49 0.69
CA LYS A 159 10.82 -16.76 1.27
C LYS A 159 11.84 -17.34 2.24
N GLU A 160 13.14 -17.31 1.91
CA GLU A 160 14.22 -17.74 2.80
C GLU A 160 14.29 -16.91 4.08
N ALA A 161 13.96 -15.61 3.99
CA ALA A 161 13.90 -14.71 5.13
C ALA A 161 12.58 -14.81 5.94
N GLY A 162 11.66 -15.71 5.55
CA GLY A 162 10.37 -15.87 6.20
C GLY A 162 9.37 -14.72 5.95
N CYS A 163 9.52 -14.03 4.82
CA CYS A 163 8.67 -12.92 4.40
C CYS A 163 7.94 -13.24 3.09
N ILE A 164 6.98 -12.42 2.75
CA ILE A 164 6.30 -12.42 1.44
C ILE A 164 6.57 -11.10 0.73
N GLU A 165 6.30 -11.03 -0.55
CA GLU A 165 6.32 -9.77 -1.31
C GLU A 165 5.22 -8.83 -0.79
N SER A 166 5.53 -7.53 -0.65
CA SER A 166 4.54 -6.49 -0.34
C SER A 166 3.70 -6.09 -1.56
N PHE A 167 4.26 -6.29 -2.75
CA PHE A 167 3.64 -6.18 -4.08
C PHE A 167 4.42 -7.07 -5.05
N SER A 168 3.88 -7.31 -6.25
CA SER A 168 4.57 -8.11 -7.27
C SER A 168 5.89 -7.46 -7.65
N THR A 169 7.01 -8.16 -7.46
CA THR A 169 8.34 -7.65 -7.82
C THR A 169 8.42 -7.32 -9.30
N ILE A 170 8.84 -6.11 -9.62
CA ILE A 170 9.10 -5.64 -10.98
C ILE A 170 10.59 -5.79 -11.25
N VAL A 171 10.92 -6.42 -12.37
CA VAL A 171 12.27 -6.46 -12.95
C VAL A 171 12.12 -6.10 -14.42
N SER A 172 12.75 -5.01 -14.85
CA SER A 172 12.62 -4.51 -16.21
C SER A 172 13.99 -4.27 -16.83
N PHE A 173 14.23 -4.79 -18.03
CA PHE A 173 15.47 -4.66 -18.78
C PHE A 173 15.34 -3.75 -19.99
N GLY A 174 16.30 -2.89 -20.22
CA GLY A 174 16.38 -2.03 -21.40
C GLY A 174 15.09 -1.24 -21.65
N ALA A 175 14.39 -1.46 -22.76
CA ALA A 175 13.21 -0.72 -23.15
C ALA A 175 12.01 -0.94 -22.19
N ASN A 176 11.91 -2.11 -21.55
CA ASN A 176 10.84 -2.43 -20.61
C ASN A 176 10.89 -1.52 -19.37
N ALA A 177 12.06 -1.00 -19.02
CA ALA A 177 12.24 -0.05 -17.91
C ALA A 177 11.52 1.31 -18.12
N ALA A 178 10.98 1.57 -19.30
CA ALA A 178 10.16 2.76 -19.57
C ALA A 178 8.70 2.61 -19.10
N ASP A 179 8.23 1.39 -18.83
CA ASP A 179 6.91 1.13 -18.25
C ASP A 179 7.03 0.93 -16.73
N PRO A 180 6.50 1.87 -15.91
CA PRO A 180 6.60 1.79 -14.45
C PRO A 180 5.83 0.62 -13.83
N HIS A 181 4.92 -0.03 -14.58
CA HIS A 181 4.15 -1.19 -14.12
C HIS A 181 4.42 -2.44 -14.96
N HIS A 182 5.60 -2.51 -15.61
CA HIS A 182 5.99 -3.67 -16.40
C HIS A 182 5.97 -4.95 -15.54
N GLU A 183 5.27 -5.96 -16.00
CA GLU A 183 5.34 -7.30 -15.41
C GLU A 183 6.53 -8.06 -16.00
N PRO A 184 7.42 -8.66 -15.17
CA PRO A 184 8.57 -9.42 -15.66
C PRO A 184 8.16 -10.49 -16.67
N ASP A 185 8.88 -10.56 -17.78
CA ASP A 185 8.65 -11.51 -18.85
C ASP A 185 9.94 -12.28 -19.25
N ASP A 186 9.92 -12.95 -20.42
CA ASP A 186 11.07 -13.70 -20.95
C ASP A 186 12.13 -12.80 -21.62
N THR A 187 12.07 -11.48 -21.45
CA THR A 187 13.09 -10.55 -21.95
C THR A 187 14.44 -10.87 -21.35
N VAL A 188 15.44 -11.08 -22.22
CA VAL A 188 16.79 -11.49 -21.83
C VAL A 188 17.69 -10.27 -21.66
N LEU A 189 18.37 -10.18 -20.50
CA LEU A 189 19.33 -9.13 -20.17
C LEU A 189 20.55 -9.17 -21.11
N LYS A 190 20.91 -8.02 -21.66
CA LYS A 190 22.08 -7.85 -22.55
C LYS A 190 23.06 -6.83 -21.95
N PRO A 191 24.36 -6.96 -22.28
CA PRO A 191 25.33 -5.91 -21.97
C PRO A 191 24.87 -4.53 -22.47
N GLY A 192 24.94 -3.53 -21.60
CA GLY A 192 24.50 -2.16 -21.87
C GLY A 192 23.05 -1.85 -21.48
N ASP A 193 22.21 -2.86 -21.21
CA ASP A 193 20.85 -2.63 -20.75
C ASP A 193 20.84 -1.96 -19.38
N GLY A 194 19.90 -1.01 -19.19
CA GLY A 194 19.46 -0.58 -17.87
C GLY A 194 18.63 -1.67 -17.22
N ILE A 195 18.75 -1.81 -15.91
CA ILE A 195 18.02 -2.77 -15.08
C ILE A 195 17.28 -1.97 -14.02
N VAL A 196 15.96 -1.95 -14.06
CA VAL A 196 15.13 -1.39 -12.98
C VAL A 196 14.55 -2.55 -12.17
N ILE A 197 14.78 -2.53 -10.87
CA ILE A 197 14.23 -3.49 -9.92
C ILE A 197 13.41 -2.70 -8.93
N ASP A 198 12.11 -2.98 -8.88
CA ASP A 198 11.19 -2.45 -7.88
C ASP A 198 10.65 -3.61 -7.05
N MET A 199 10.96 -3.60 -5.76
CA MET A 199 10.77 -4.74 -4.89
C MET A 199 10.48 -4.31 -3.45
N GLY A 200 9.70 -5.11 -2.76
CA GLY A 200 9.39 -4.89 -1.36
C GLY A 200 8.94 -6.16 -0.66
N CYS A 201 9.11 -6.22 0.64
CA CYS A 201 8.62 -7.33 1.45
C CYS A 201 7.65 -6.89 2.54
N GLU A 202 6.70 -7.76 2.88
CA GLU A 202 5.91 -7.68 4.09
C GLU A 202 6.56 -8.54 5.17
N LYS A 203 6.94 -7.90 6.26
CA LYS A 203 7.47 -8.54 7.46
C LYS A 203 6.63 -8.17 8.67
N GLU A 204 6.08 -9.20 9.34
CA GLU A 204 5.24 -9.03 10.53
C GLU A 204 4.08 -8.02 10.35
N GLY A 205 3.57 -7.91 9.11
CA GLY A 205 2.44 -7.07 8.76
C GLY A 205 2.78 -5.64 8.36
N TYR A 206 4.07 -5.31 8.17
CA TYR A 206 4.52 -4.01 7.66
C TYR A 206 5.35 -4.17 6.40
N CYS A 207 5.13 -3.28 5.44
CA CYS A 207 5.73 -3.33 4.13
C CYS A 207 7.00 -2.50 4.03
N SER A 208 7.92 -2.95 3.17
CA SER A 208 8.94 -2.13 2.55
C SER A 208 8.65 -1.94 1.06
N ASP A 209 9.29 -0.96 0.46
CA ASP A 209 9.15 -0.59 -0.95
C ASP A 209 10.45 0.09 -1.39
N MET A 210 11.07 -0.40 -2.45
CA MET A 210 12.39 0.09 -2.88
C MET A 210 12.62 -0.16 -4.37
N THR A 211 12.87 0.91 -5.11
CA THR A 211 13.34 0.82 -6.49
C THR A 211 14.85 1.08 -6.57
N ARG A 212 15.57 0.29 -7.35
CA ARG A 212 16.99 0.52 -7.69
C ARG A 212 17.23 0.29 -9.17
N THR A 213 18.09 1.13 -9.75
CA THR A 213 18.52 1.02 -11.14
C THR A 213 19.99 0.66 -11.22
N PHE A 214 20.29 -0.32 -12.06
CA PHE A 214 21.63 -0.80 -12.35
C PHE A 214 21.86 -0.81 -13.87
N PHE A 215 23.10 -1.10 -14.29
CA PHE A 215 23.45 -1.29 -15.70
C PHE A 215 24.19 -2.61 -15.86
N CYS A 216 23.86 -3.34 -16.92
CA CYS A 216 24.52 -4.59 -17.22
C CYS A 216 25.91 -4.34 -17.85
N GLU A 217 26.98 -4.68 -17.13
CA GLU A 217 28.40 -4.57 -17.52
C GLU A 217 28.87 -3.14 -17.84
N THR A 218 28.13 -2.39 -18.65
CA THR A 218 28.48 -1.01 -19.05
C THR A 218 27.25 -0.12 -19.01
N ALA A 219 27.42 1.13 -18.59
CA ALA A 219 26.35 2.13 -18.63
C ALA A 219 26.48 2.96 -19.92
N ASP A 220 25.39 3.08 -20.67
CA ASP A 220 25.30 4.10 -21.70
C ASP A 220 25.40 5.49 -21.03
N PRO A 221 26.26 6.41 -21.52
CA PRO A 221 26.42 7.71 -20.90
C PRO A 221 25.13 8.55 -20.80
N ASP A 222 24.23 8.44 -21.77
CA ASP A 222 22.95 9.16 -21.76
C ASP A 222 22.02 8.60 -20.68
N TYR A 223 21.98 7.27 -20.53
CA TYR A 223 21.18 6.62 -19.47
C TYR A 223 21.77 6.90 -18.07
N ALA A 224 23.09 6.90 -17.94
CA ALA A 224 23.74 7.26 -16.69
C ALA A 224 23.45 8.71 -16.30
N ALA A 225 23.42 9.63 -17.26
CA ALA A 225 23.06 11.04 -17.01
C ALA A 225 21.59 11.20 -16.57
N ILE A 226 20.66 10.45 -17.17
CA ILE A 226 19.24 10.44 -16.75
C ILE A 226 19.10 9.85 -15.35
N HIS A 227 19.79 8.75 -15.05
CA HIS A 227 19.81 8.16 -13.71
C HIS A 227 20.27 9.17 -12.65
N ASP A 228 21.39 9.88 -12.90
CA ASP A 228 21.92 10.88 -11.98
C ASP A 228 20.96 12.07 -11.82
N LEU A 229 20.25 12.47 -12.88
CA LEU A 229 19.22 13.50 -12.83
C LEU A 229 18.05 13.05 -11.93
N VAL A 230 17.55 11.83 -12.12
CA VAL A 230 16.43 11.29 -11.31
C VAL A 230 16.87 11.17 -9.84
N ARG A 231 18.08 10.69 -9.57
CA ARG A 231 18.63 10.65 -8.22
C ARG A 231 18.69 12.04 -7.60
N SER A 232 19.18 13.04 -8.32
CA SER A 232 19.25 14.43 -7.83
C SER A 232 17.87 15.00 -7.53
N ALA A 233 16.84 14.65 -8.33
CA ALA A 233 15.47 15.05 -8.10
C ALA A 233 14.89 14.41 -6.82
N ASN A 234 15.16 13.11 -6.62
CA ASN A 234 14.77 12.39 -5.42
C ASN A 234 15.43 12.99 -4.17
N GLU A 235 16.75 13.11 -4.14
CA GLU A 235 17.53 13.71 -3.04
C GLU A 235 17.08 15.15 -2.73
N LYS A 236 16.70 15.92 -3.77
CA LYS A 236 16.14 17.27 -3.59
C LYS A 236 14.84 17.24 -2.83
N ALA A 237 13.91 16.37 -3.19
CA ALA A 237 12.63 16.25 -2.50
C ALA A 237 12.81 15.72 -1.07
N GLU A 238 13.64 14.69 -0.86
CA GLU A 238 13.94 14.15 0.46
C GLU A 238 14.52 15.23 1.40
N SER A 239 15.40 16.08 0.90
CA SER A 239 16.01 17.17 1.70
C SER A 239 15.00 18.19 2.24
N LEU A 240 13.79 18.22 1.69
CA LEU A 240 12.72 19.13 2.10
C LEU A 240 11.76 18.50 3.11
N ILE A 241 11.82 17.19 3.35
CA ILE A 241 10.88 16.49 4.22
C ILE A 241 11.07 16.95 5.67
N ARG A 242 10.03 17.58 6.19
CA ARG A 242 9.90 17.97 7.61
C ARG A 242 8.45 18.30 7.92
N PRO A 243 8.03 18.27 9.19
CA PRO A 243 6.67 18.69 9.58
C PRO A 243 6.29 20.05 9.02
N GLY A 244 5.07 20.17 8.51
CA GLY A 244 4.50 21.37 7.92
C GLY A 244 4.81 21.61 6.43
N VAL A 245 5.64 20.78 5.78
CA VAL A 245 5.83 20.84 4.32
C VAL A 245 4.68 20.09 3.66
N ARG A 246 4.10 20.68 2.60
CA ARG A 246 3.00 20.03 1.87
C ARG A 246 3.53 18.95 0.93
N PHE A 247 2.78 17.87 0.77
CA PHE A 247 3.15 16.82 -0.18
C PHE A 247 3.27 17.31 -1.62
N CYS A 248 2.43 18.26 -2.04
CA CYS A 248 2.55 18.87 -3.38
C CYS A 248 3.84 19.68 -3.57
N ASP A 249 4.41 20.24 -2.51
CA ASP A 249 5.68 20.98 -2.60
C ASP A 249 6.87 20.02 -2.75
N LEU A 250 6.79 18.81 -2.18
CA LEU A 250 7.80 17.75 -2.38
C LEU A 250 7.78 17.25 -3.82
N ASP A 251 6.58 16.92 -4.36
CA ASP A 251 6.43 16.52 -5.77
C ASP A 251 6.95 17.61 -6.72
N LYS A 252 6.58 18.86 -6.44
CA LYS A 252 7.02 20.00 -7.24
C LYS A 252 8.54 20.13 -7.26
N ALA A 253 9.21 19.93 -6.13
CA ALA A 253 10.66 20.08 -6.04
C ALA A 253 11.41 19.07 -6.90
N ALA A 254 10.98 17.81 -6.93
CA ALA A 254 11.55 16.79 -7.82
C ALA A 254 11.21 17.06 -9.28
N ARG A 255 9.96 17.43 -9.55
CA ARG A 255 9.44 17.68 -10.90
C ARG A 255 10.10 18.89 -11.56
N ASP A 256 10.40 19.94 -10.79
CA ASP A 256 11.14 21.10 -11.30
C ASP A 256 12.54 20.69 -11.78
N VAL A 257 13.28 19.88 -11.03
CA VAL A 257 14.63 19.40 -11.43
C VAL A 257 14.58 18.63 -12.75
N ILE A 258 13.62 17.70 -12.89
CA ILE A 258 13.48 16.90 -14.10
C ILE A 258 13.03 17.78 -15.29
N SER A 259 12.12 18.73 -15.05
CA SER A 259 11.58 19.60 -16.11
C SER A 259 12.60 20.62 -16.61
N GLU A 260 13.43 21.20 -15.73
CA GLU A 260 14.50 22.13 -16.08
C GLU A 260 15.56 21.45 -16.97
N ALA A 261 15.76 20.14 -16.83
CA ALA A 261 16.62 19.33 -17.68
C ALA A 261 15.95 18.92 -19.02
N GLY A 262 14.68 19.28 -19.26
CA GLY A 262 13.96 19.00 -20.50
C GLY A 262 13.19 17.67 -20.52
N TYR A 263 13.13 16.96 -19.39
CA TYR A 263 12.49 15.64 -19.30
C TYR A 263 11.13 15.65 -18.58
N GLY A 264 10.54 16.83 -18.31
CA GLY A 264 9.31 16.97 -17.55
C GLY A 264 8.10 16.21 -18.10
N GLU A 265 7.99 16.10 -19.43
CA GLU A 265 6.91 15.35 -20.11
C GLU A 265 6.96 13.83 -19.85
N TYR A 266 8.13 13.30 -19.52
CA TYR A 266 8.34 11.88 -19.24
C TYR A 266 8.10 11.53 -17.77
N PHE A 267 8.03 12.51 -16.86
CA PHE A 267 7.69 12.30 -15.47
C PHE A 267 6.17 12.29 -15.27
N THR A 268 5.53 11.21 -15.70
CA THR A 268 4.07 11.04 -15.72
C THR A 268 3.50 10.55 -14.40
N HIS A 269 4.31 9.94 -13.54
CA HIS A 269 3.92 9.41 -12.23
C HIS A 269 3.95 10.49 -11.14
N ARG A 270 3.23 10.28 -10.03
CA ARG A 270 3.44 11.05 -8.77
C ARG A 270 4.83 10.77 -8.20
N LEU A 271 5.35 11.66 -7.35
CA LEU A 271 6.67 11.47 -6.73
C LEU A 271 6.70 10.24 -5.83
N GLY A 272 5.62 9.97 -5.08
CA GLY A 272 5.58 8.83 -4.18
C GLY A 272 4.23 8.68 -3.46
N HIS A 273 4.21 7.86 -2.44
CA HIS A 273 3.03 7.55 -1.65
C HIS A 273 3.40 7.16 -0.21
N SER A 274 2.42 7.18 0.69
CA SER A 274 2.57 6.63 2.03
C SER A 274 2.58 5.11 2.00
N ILE A 275 3.26 4.53 2.98
CA ILE A 275 3.45 3.09 3.17
C ILE A 275 3.25 2.72 4.65
N GLY A 276 2.91 1.49 4.93
CA GLY A 276 2.75 0.97 6.30
C GLY A 276 2.40 -0.51 6.29
N MET A 277 1.20 -0.86 6.72
CA MET A 277 0.68 -2.23 6.61
C MET A 277 0.33 -2.63 5.16
N GLN A 278 0.26 -1.65 4.26
CA GLN A 278 0.14 -1.85 2.81
C GLN A 278 1.26 -1.08 2.12
N ALA A 279 1.69 -1.55 0.95
CA ALA A 279 2.64 -0.81 0.12
C ALA A 279 2.08 0.57 -0.25
N HIS A 280 0.78 0.66 -0.55
CA HIS A 280 0.10 1.92 -0.85
C HIS A 280 -0.92 2.25 0.23
N GLU A 281 -0.64 3.27 1.04
CA GLU A 281 -1.58 3.82 2.02
C GLU A 281 -2.04 5.23 1.64
N ALA A 282 -3.01 5.78 2.37
CA ALA A 282 -3.48 7.15 2.15
C ALA A 282 -2.34 8.16 2.40
N GLY A 283 -2.17 9.10 1.47
CA GLY A 283 -1.11 10.11 1.54
C GLY A 283 -0.22 10.10 0.31
N ASP A 284 -0.78 10.44 -0.86
CA ASP A 284 -0.01 10.57 -2.09
C ASP A 284 0.90 11.79 -2.05
N VAL A 285 2.17 11.60 -2.40
CA VAL A 285 3.11 12.69 -2.65
C VAL A 285 2.96 13.11 -4.12
N SER A 286 2.00 14.00 -4.38
CA SER A 286 1.60 14.42 -5.73
C SER A 286 1.26 15.89 -5.79
N GLN A 287 1.23 16.45 -7.00
CA GLN A 287 0.86 17.86 -7.25
C GLN A 287 -0.53 18.23 -6.69
N GLY A 288 -1.44 17.28 -6.61
CA GLY A 288 -2.82 17.49 -6.16
C GLY A 288 -3.01 17.41 -4.64
N ASN A 289 -1.99 17.05 -3.87
CA ASN A 289 -2.12 16.84 -2.43
C ASN A 289 -1.55 17.99 -1.61
N PRO A 290 -2.40 18.93 -1.10
CA PRO A 290 -1.96 20.03 -0.26
C PRO A 290 -1.78 19.68 1.23
N ALA A 291 -2.01 18.41 1.63
CA ALA A 291 -1.82 17.98 3.01
C ALA A 291 -0.36 18.13 3.43
N GLU A 292 -0.15 18.37 4.72
CA GLU A 292 1.17 18.58 5.31
C GLU A 292 1.74 17.29 5.92
N VAL A 293 3.06 17.14 5.80
CA VAL A 293 3.84 16.16 6.57
C VAL A 293 3.69 16.47 8.06
N GLN A 294 3.44 15.44 8.88
CA GLN A 294 3.27 15.56 10.33
C GLN A 294 4.42 14.93 11.11
#